data_c1ef583c027c624f34d06e9529e9e9db
#
_entry.id   c1ef583c027c624f34d06e9529e9e9db
#
_cell.length_a   1.000
_cell.length_b   1.000
_cell.length_c   1.000
_cell.angle_alpha   90.00
_cell.angle_beta   90.00
_cell.angle_gamma   90.00
#
_symmetry.space_group_name_H-M   'P 1'
#
loop_
_entity.id
_entity.type
_entity.pdbx_description
1 polymer ?
#
loop_
_entity_poly.entity_id
_entity_poly.type
_entity_poly.pdbx_seq_one_letter_code
_entity_poly.pdbx_strand_id
1 'polypeptide(L)' 'MNNLEFALEMKNKRLASGLSQGELASLTHVSRYSINRFENGKANASKETQNIILRCLNY' A
#
# COMPACT_ATOMS: atom_id res chain seq x y z
N MET A 1 -9.35 8.67 -3.22
CA MET A 1 -9.76 7.58 -2.29
C MET A 1 -9.59 8.04 -0.87
N ASN A 2 -10.54 7.73 0.00
CA ASN A 2 -10.35 8.03 1.39
C ASN A 2 -9.41 6.98 2.01
N ASN A 3 -9.09 7.22 3.28
CA ASN A 3 -8.10 6.42 4.01
C ASN A 3 -8.45 4.93 4.09
N LEU A 4 -9.72 4.64 4.37
CA LEU A 4 -10.17 3.25 4.51
C LEU A 4 -10.29 2.55 3.18
N GLU A 5 -10.77 3.25 2.15
CA GLU A 5 -10.84 2.68 0.81
C GLU A 5 -9.45 2.30 0.29
N PHE A 6 -8.50 3.21 0.46
CA PHE A 6 -7.14 2.95 0.04
C PHE A 6 -6.53 1.78 0.81
N ALA A 7 -6.76 1.74 2.14
CA ALA A 7 -6.24 0.67 2.99
C ALA A 7 -6.73 -0.70 2.50
N LEU A 8 -8.03 -0.82 2.25
CA LEU A 8 -8.60 -2.08 1.78
C LEU A 8 -8.12 -2.45 0.40
N GLU A 9 -8.07 -1.50 -0.51
CA GLU A 9 -7.67 -1.77 -1.88
C GLU A 9 -6.21 -2.22 -1.94
N MET A 10 -5.30 -1.50 -1.29
CA MET A 10 -3.89 -1.87 -1.34
C MET A 10 -3.63 -3.22 -0.69
N LYS A 11 -4.28 -3.49 0.45
CA LYS A 11 -4.09 -4.75 1.15
C LYS A 11 -4.60 -5.92 0.31
N ASN A 12 -5.80 -5.81 -0.25
CA ASN A 12 -6.37 -6.86 -1.06
C ASN A 12 -5.53 -7.14 -2.31
N LYS A 13 -5.08 -6.10 -2.98
CA LYS A 13 -4.25 -6.25 -4.17
C LYS A 13 -2.87 -6.84 -3.82
N ARG A 14 -2.30 -6.42 -2.70
CA ARG A 14 -1.03 -6.98 -2.24
C ARG A 14 -1.15 -8.48 -2.00
N LEU A 15 -2.20 -8.88 -1.26
CA LEU A 15 -2.43 -10.31 -0.97
C LEU A 15 -2.68 -11.10 -2.24
N ALA A 16 -3.45 -10.54 -3.16
CA ALA A 16 -3.73 -11.21 -4.44
C ALA A 16 -2.46 -11.36 -5.28
N SER A 17 -1.49 -10.47 -5.12
CA SER A 17 -0.21 -10.54 -5.82
C SER A 17 0.81 -11.46 -5.14
N GLY A 18 0.48 -11.99 -3.96
CA GLY A 18 1.37 -12.86 -3.22
C GLY A 18 2.54 -12.14 -2.55
N LEU A 19 2.43 -10.83 -2.37
CA LEU A 19 3.51 -10.03 -1.80
C LEU A 19 3.33 -9.86 -0.29
N SER A 20 4.45 -9.91 0.44
CA SER A 20 4.47 -9.49 1.84
C SER A 20 4.53 -7.98 1.93
N GLN A 21 4.26 -7.43 3.12
CA GLN A 21 4.42 -6.00 3.35
C GLN A 21 5.88 -5.56 3.09
N GLY A 22 6.83 -6.38 3.51
CA GLY A 22 8.24 -6.08 3.28
C GLY A 22 8.61 -6.07 1.82
N GLU A 23 8.06 -7.00 1.04
CA GLU A 23 8.30 -7.04 -0.40
C GLU A 23 7.72 -5.82 -1.09
N LEU A 24 6.51 -5.43 -0.73
CA LEU A 24 5.90 -4.23 -1.30
C LEU A 24 6.71 -2.98 -0.92
N ALA A 25 7.17 -2.91 0.32
CA ALA A 25 8.02 -1.81 0.78
C ALA A 25 9.29 -1.70 -0.08
N SER A 26 9.95 -2.82 -0.35
CA SER A 26 11.15 -2.84 -1.18
C SER A 26 10.87 -2.35 -2.60
N LEU A 27 9.74 -2.77 -3.17
CA LEU A 27 9.41 -2.41 -4.55
C LEU A 27 9.02 -0.94 -4.70
N THR A 28 8.42 -0.36 -3.68
CA THR A 28 7.91 1.01 -3.73
C THR A 28 8.83 2.03 -3.11
N HIS A 29 9.86 1.59 -2.39
CA HIS A 29 10.73 2.44 -1.57
C HIS A 29 9.95 3.19 -0.47
N VAL A 30 8.81 2.64 -0.09
CA VAL A 30 8.04 3.11 1.06
C VAL A 30 8.37 2.19 2.23
N SER A 31 8.56 2.74 3.42
CA SER A 31 8.95 1.92 4.55
C SER A 31 7.89 0.88 4.89
N ARG A 32 8.33 -0.28 5.38
CA ARG A 32 7.41 -1.32 5.82
C ARG A 32 6.49 -0.82 6.93
N TYR A 33 7.02 0.02 7.82
CA TYR A 33 6.24 0.63 8.88
C TYR A 33 5.07 1.44 8.30
N SER A 34 5.35 2.25 7.29
CA SER A 34 4.31 3.05 6.62
C SER A 34 3.29 2.16 5.91
N ILE A 35 3.76 1.14 5.19
CA ILE A 35 2.86 0.18 4.51
C ILE A 35 1.89 -0.41 5.53
N ASN A 36 2.39 -0.86 6.67
CA ASN A 36 1.56 -1.45 7.72
C ASN A 36 0.51 -0.46 8.22
N ARG A 37 0.92 0.78 8.49
CA ARG A 37 0.00 1.80 8.99
C ARG A 37 -1.05 2.18 7.95
N PHE A 38 -0.67 2.25 6.68
CA PHE A 38 -1.64 2.52 5.61
C PHE A 38 -2.68 1.40 5.53
N GLU A 39 -2.25 0.15 5.59
CA GLU A 39 -3.16 -1.00 5.49
C GLU A 39 -4.11 -1.10 6.69
N ASN A 40 -3.70 -0.58 7.83
CA ASN A 40 -4.53 -0.59 9.03
C ASN A 40 -5.37 0.68 9.21
N GLY A 41 -5.32 1.58 8.22
CA GLY A 41 -6.08 2.82 8.28
C GLY A 41 -5.59 3.81 9.33
N LYS A 42 -4.37 3.66 9.81
CA LYS A 42 -3.81 4.48 10.89
C LYS A 42 -3.02 5.68 10.39
N ALA A 43 -2.80 5.77 9.10
CA ALA A 43 -2.08 6.89 8.50
C ALA A 43 -2.67 7.16 7.13
N ASN A 44 -2.59 8.42 6.71
CA ASN A 44 -3.02 8.85 5.39
C ASN A 44 -1.81 8.85 4.45
N ALA A 45 -1.88 8.09 3.37
CA ALA A 45 -0.87 8.18 2.34
C ALA A 45 -1.18 9.40 1.46
N SER A 46 -0.16 10.14 1.09
CA SER A 46 -0.32 11.23 0.13
C SER A 46 -0.80 10.64 -1.19
N LYS A 47 -1.41 11.47 -2.03
CA LYS A 47 -1.88 11.02 -3.33
C LYS A 47 -0.74 10.43 -4.16
N GLU A 48 0.43 11.04 -4.08
CA GLU A 48 1.61 10.55 -4.78
C GLU A 48 2.00 9.15 -4.29
N THR A 49 2.02 8.95 -2.98
CA THR A 49 2.35 7.65 -2.40
C THR A 49 1.30 6.61 -2.77
N GLN A 50 0.01 6.97 -2.73
CA GLN A 50 -1.05 6.09 -3.18
C GLN A 50 -0.84 5.63 -4.62
N ASN A 51 -0.49 6.56 -5.50
CA ASN A 51 -0.25 6.25 -6.90
C ASN A 51 0.93 5.29 -7.07
N ILE A 52 2.01 5.50 -6.33
CA ILE A 52 3.18 4.64 -6.39
C ILE A 52 2.81 3.22 -5.98
N ILE A 53 2.10 3.08 -4.86
CA ILE A 53 1.72 1.77 -4.33
C ILE A 53 0.76 1.07 -5.29
N LEU A 54 -0.30 1.75 -5.72
CA LEU A 54 -1.31 1.12 -6.57
C LEU A 54 -0.74 0.78 -7.94
N ARG A 55 0.14 1.61 -8.48
CA ARG A 55 0.78 1.31 -9.75
C ARG A 55 1.65 0.06 -9.64
N CYS A 56 2.36 -0.09 -8.54
CA CYS A 56 3.16 -1.28 -8.27
C CYS A 56 2.29 -2.54 -8.24
N LEU A 57 1.08 -2.43 -7.69
CA LEU A 57 0.19 -3.56 -7.51
C LEU A 57 -0.70 -3.86 -8.72
N ASN A 58 -0.81 -2.93 -9.66
CA ASN A 58 -1.76 -3.03 -10.78
C ASN A 58 -1.12 -3.24 -12.15
N TYR A 59 0.20 -3.29 -12.25
CA TYR A 59 0.83 -3.43 -13.56
C TYR A 59 0.46 -4.71 -14.26
#